data_c24a90aeb9395785015827d3335e59b0
#
_entry.id   c24a90aeb9395785015827d3335e59b0
#
_cell.length_a   1.000
_cell.length_b   1.000
_cell.length_c   1.000
_cell.angle_alpha   90.00
_cell.angle_beta   90.00
_cell.angle_gamma   90.00
#
_symmetry.space_group_name_H-M   'P 1'
#
loop_
_entity.id
_entity.type
_entity.pdbx_description
1 polymer ?
#
loop_
_entity_poly.entity_id
_entity_poly.type
_entity_poly.pdbx_seq_one_letter_code
_entity_poly.pdbx_strand_id
1 'polypeptide(L)'
;MSDDEIKAAATYFGSMKWTPWIRVVETDTVPKTRIAGGMFLALEGAEAGKEPIGQRIIEAPEKTEETELLRNPRSGFVAYVPTGSIKKGEALVTNGANKTTQCAVCHGADLEGLGPVPGLAGRSPSYVVRQLHDMQTGVRKGTWSDLMKPVVAKLTAEDMLNIAAYTASRGPGGASRSAR
;
A
#
# COMPACT_ATOMS: atom_id res chain seq x y z
N MET A 1 29.94 2.13 -9.62
CA MET A 1 29.42 3.40 -9.10
C MET A 1 30.36 3.87 -8.02
N SER A 2 30.89 5.09 -8.14
CA SER A 2 31.76 5.70 -7.10
C SER A 2 30.92 6.25 -5.96
N ASP A 3 31.54 6.55 -4.80
CA ASP A 3 30.84 7.16 -3.66
C ASP A 3 30.22 8.52 -4.00
N ASP A 4 30.83 9.28 -4.89
CA ASP A 4 30.29 10.57 -5.33
C ASP A 4 29.08 10.42 -6.22
N GLU A 5 29.04 9.40 -7.12
CA GLU A 5 27.86 9.05 -7.90
C GLU A 5 26.70 8.58 -6.98
N ILE A 6 27.00 7.80 -5.95
CA ILE A 6 26.00 7.36 -4.96
C ILE A 6 25.43 8.57 -4.20
N LYS A 7 26.29 9.49 -3.74
CA LYS A 7 25.86 10.70 -3.04
C LYS A 7 25.02 11.61 -3.93
N ALA A 8 25.43 11.79 -5.19
CA ALA A 8 24.69 12.60 -6.16
C ALA A 8 23.29 12.00 -6.43
N ALA A 9 23.19 10.69 -6.64
CA ALA A 9 21.94 9.99 -6.82
C ALA A 9 21.05 10.08 -5.58
N ALA A 10 21.60 9.86 -4.39
CA ALA A 10 20.86 9.97 -3.14
C ALA A 10 20.32 11.40 -2.91
N THR A 11 21.13 12.42 -3.22
CA THR A 11 20.70 13.81 -3.13
C THR A 11 19.57 14.12 -4.11
N TYR A 12 19.70 13.65 -5.37
CA TYR A 12 18.67 13.86 -6.39
C TYR A 12 17.34 13.20 -5.99
N PHE A 13 17.35 11.89 -5.69
CA PHE A 13 16.13 11.18 -5.31
C PHE A 13 15.55 11.65 -3.98
N GLY A 14 16.39 12.01 -3.01
CA GLY A 14 15.97 12.57 -1.72
C GLY A 14 15.32 13.96 -1.83
N SER A 15 15.63 14.73 -2.87
CA SER A 15 15.02 16.04 -3.14
C SER A 15 13.68 15.97 -3.87
N MET A 16 13.30 14.80 -4.41
CA MET A 16 12.07 14.63 -5.15
C MET A 16 10.84 14.82 -4.24
N LYS A 17 9.92 15.65 -4.70
CA LYS A 17 8.64 15.81 -4.00
C LYS A 17 7.80 14.55 -4.19
N TRP A 18 7.25 14.06 -3.09
CA TRP A 18 6.33 12.95 -3.13
C TRP A 18 5.07 13.33 -3.93
N THR A 19 4.67 12.45 -4.84
CA THR A 19 3.46 12.61 -5.65
C THR A 19 2.51 11.46 -5.35
N PRO A 20 1.22 11.75 -5.04
CA PRO A 20 0.24 10.71 -4.85
C PRO A 20 0.01 9.94 -6.15
N TRP A 21 0.25 8.65 -6.12
CA TRP A 21 0.07 7.80 -7.28
C TRP A 21 -0.99 6.71 -7.07
N ILE A 22 -1.46 6.55 -5.82
CA ILE A 22 -2.50 5.58 -5.48
C ILE A 22 -3.63 6.27 -4.69
N ARG A 23 -4.86 5.94 -5.01
CA ARG A 23 -6.08 6.39 -4.33
C ARG A 23 -6.82 5.17 -3.81
N VAL A 24 -7.16 5.14 -2.52
CA VAL A 24 -7.89 4.04 -1.89
C VAL A 24 -9.39 4.31 -1.95
N VAL A 25 -10.15 3.31 -2.38
CA VAL A 25 -11.61 3.36 -2.48
C VAL A 25 -12.21 2.17 -1.74
N GLU A 26 -13.00 2.45 -0.70
CA GLU A 26 -13.79 1.43 -0.02
C GLU A 26 -15.04 1.10 -0.85
N THR A 27 -15.28 -0.19 -1.09
CA THR A 27 -16.40 -0.63 -1.92
C THR A 27 -16.73 -2.11 -1.68
N ASP A 28 -17.96 -2.49 -1.98
CA ASP A 28 -18.41 -3.89 -1.93
C ASP A 28 -18.27 -4.58 -3.30
N THR A 29 -18.11 -3.80 -4.37
CA THR A 29 -17.97 -4.34 -5.73
C THR A 29 -16.85 -3.63 -6.49
N VAL A 30 -16.13 -4.39 -7.32
CA VAL A 30 -15.02 -3.89 -8.15
C VAL A 30 -15.30 -4.17 -9.63
N PRO A 31 -14.67 -3.43 -10.54
CA PRO A 31 -14.67 -3.83 -11.95
C PRO A 31 -14.14 -5.25 -12.11
N LYS A 32 -14.74 -6.04 -13.00
CA LYS A 32 -14.12 -7.28 -13.47
C LYS A 32 -12.80 -6.96 -14.14
N THR A 33 -11.79 -7.79 -13.89
CA THR A 33 -10.43 -7.52 -14.38
C THR A 33 -9.85 -8.71 -15.12
N ARG A 34 -8.91 -8.42 -16.04
CA ARG A 34 -7.95 -9.36 -16.58
C ARG A 34 -6.55 -9.08 -16.00
N ILE A 35 -5.68 -10.06 -16.04
CA ILE A 35 -4.29 -9.89 -15.62
C ILE A 35 -3.42 -9.73 -16.88
N ALA A 36 -2.69 -8.62 -16.95
CA ALA A 36 -1.70 -8.39 -17.99
C ALA A 36 -0.51 -7.62 -17.41
N GLY A 37 0.71 -8.04 -17.76
CA GLY A 37 1.94 -7.41 -17.26
C GLY A 37 2.06 -7.39 -15.72
N GLY A 38 1.41 -8.33 -15.03
CA GLY A 38 1.36 -8.36 -13.55
C GLY A 38 0.40 -7.37 -12.91
N MET A 39 -0.47 -6.73 -13.69
CA MET A 39 -1.47 -5.76 -13.23
C MET A 39 -2.89 -6.29 -13.42
N PHE A 40 -3.81 -5.86 -12.57
CA PHE A 40 -5.24 -6.01 -12.78
C PHE A 40 -5.73 -4.87 -13.68
N LEU A 41 -6.18 -5.19 -14.88
CA LEU A 41 -6.72 -4.23 -15.84
C LEU A 41 -8.23 -4.43 -15.96
N ALA A 42 -9.01 -3.36 -15.85
CA ALA A 42 -10.45 -3.44 -15.97
C ALA A 42 -10.85 -4.00 -17.36
N LEU A 43 -11.85 -4.88 -17.38
CA LEU A 43 -12.45 -5.36 -18.62
C LEU A 43 -13.32 -4.26 -19.23
N GLU A 44 -13.30 -4.16 -20.56
CA GLU A 44 -13.99 -3.14 -21.34
C GLU A 44 -14.98 -3.77 -22.34
N GLY A 45 -15.83 -2.94 -22.92
CA GLY A 45 -16.80 -3.38 -23.94
C GLY A 45 -17.81 -4.39 -23.39
N ALA A 46 -18.06 -5.46 -24.14
CA ALA A 46 -19.06 -6.48 -23.80
C ALA A 46 -18.70 -7.31 -22.55
N GLU A 47 -17.45 -7.37 -22.18
CA GLU A 47 -16.96 -8.10 -21.00
C GLU A 47 -16.92 -7.23 -19.74
N ALA A 48 -17.14 -5.93 -19.87
CA ALA A 48 -17.19 -5.01 -18.75
C ALA A 48 -18.26 -5.42 -17.73
N GLY A 49 -18.01 -5.12 -16.46
CA GLY A 49 -18.97 -5.41 -15.40
C GLY A 49 -18.35 -5.27 -14.03
N LYS A 50 -19.13 -5.59 -13.02
CA LYS A 50 -18.69 -5.59 -11.63
C LYS A 50 -18.79 -6.97 -11.01
N GLU A 51 -18.00 -7.21 -9.99
CA GLU A 51 -18.03 -8.41 -9.16
C GLU A 51 -17.87 -8.04 -7.69
N PRO A 52 -18.31 -8.88 -6.74
CA PRO A 52 -18.06 -8.66 -5.31
C PRO A 52 -16.55 -8.60 -5.01
N ILE A 53 -16.12 -7.63 -4.20
CA ILE A 53 -14.71 -7.55 -3.82
C ILE A 53 -14.31 -8.66 -2.84
N GLY A 54 -15.22 -9.08 -1.96
CA GLY A 54 -14.91 -10.05 -0.90
C GLY A 54 -13.78 -9.54 0.01
N GLN A 55 -12.90 -10.44 0.42
CA GLN A 55 -11.72 -10.12 1.24
C GLN A 55 -10.48 -9.96 0.35
N ARG A 56 -10.54 -9.03 -0.60
CA ARG A 56 -9.45 -8.79 -1.57
C ARG A 56 -9.05 -7.32 -1.59
N ILE A 57 -7.83 -7.06 -2.05
CA ILE A 57 -7.38 -5.77 -2.53
C ILE A 57 -7.24 -5.88 -4.05
N ILE A 58 -7.84 -4.98 -4.79
CA ILE A 58 -7.69 -4.89 -6.24
C ILE A 58 -7.07 -3.53 -6.58
N GLU A 59 -5.83 -3.54 -7.04
CA GLU A 59 -5.14 -2.34 -7.53
C GLU A 59 -5.19 -2.33 -9.05
N ALA A 60 -5.89 -1.37 -9.61
CA ALA A 60 -6.02 -1.20 -11.06
C ALA A 60 -5.60 0.21 -11.47
N PRO A 61 -5.03 0.39 -12.68
CA PRO A 61 -4.80 1.72 -13.23
C PRO A 61 -6.08 2.54 -13.28
N GLU A 62 -5.99 3.83 -12.99
CA GLU A 62 -7.12 4.75 -13.20
C GLU A 62 -7.51 4.84 -14.68
N LYS A 63 -6.49 4.75 -15.55
CA LYS A 63 -6.65 4.74 -17.01
C LYS A 63 -5.82 3.61 -17.59
N THR A 64 -6.48 2.56 -18.05
CA THR A 64 -5.83 1.36 -18.58
C THR A 64 -4.88 1.68 -19.73
N GLU A 65 -5.34 2.43 -20.73
CA GLU A 65 -4.56 2.81 -21.91
C GLU A 65 -3.29 3.59 -21.54
N GLU A 66 -3.42 4.58 -20.68
CA GLU A 66 -2.28 5.40 -20.21
C GLU A 66 -1.18 4.55 -19.56
N THR A 67 -1.57 3.53 -18.81
CA THR A 67 -0.63 2.66 -18.10
C THR A 67 -0.12 1.53 -18.96
N GLU A 68 -1.02 0.79 -19.64
CA GLU A 68 -0.68 -0.43 -20.38
C GLU A 68 0.05 -0.12 -21.70
N LEU A 69 -0.49 0.82 -22.48
CA LEU A 69 0.00 1.11 -23.81
C LEU A 69 1.01 2.28 -23.81
N LEU A 70 0.65 3.38 -23.22
CA LEU A 70 1.45 4.61 -23.27
C LEU A 70 2.59 4.65 -22.23
N ARG A 71 2.57 3.72 -21.25
CA ARG A 71 3.57 3.69 -20.17
C ARG A 71 3.79 5.03 -19.48
N ASN A 72 2.70 5.80 -19.31
CA ASN A 72 2.74 7.12 -18.71
C ASN A 72 3.14 7.03 -17.22
N PRO A 73 4.31 7.54 -16.81
CA PRO A 73 4.78 7.45 -15.43
C PRO A 73 3.94 8.28 -14.44
N ARG A 74 3.05 9.12 -14.94
CA ARG A 74 2.13 9.94 -14.14
C ARG A 74 0.73 9.33 -14.04
N SER A 75 0.50 8.16 -14.64
CA SER A 75 -0.76 7.44 -14.49
C SER A 75 -0.93 6.97 -13.05
N GLY A 76 -2.09 7.28 -12.44
CA GLY A 76 -2.43 6.87 -11.09
C GLY A 76 -3.05 5.47 -11.04
N PHE A 77 -3.17 4.95 -9.81
CA PHE A 77 -3.84 3.70 -9.50
C PHE A 77 -4.98 3.90 -8.51
N VAL A 78 -6.01 3.10 -8.65
CA VAL A 78 -7.07 2.94 -7.66
C VAL A 78 -6.86 1.61 -6.95
N ALA A 79 -6.76 1.66 -5.63
CA ALA A 79 -6.78 0.48 -4.77
C ALA A 79 -8.18 0.33 -4.18
N TYR A 80 -8.92 -0.63 -4.67
CA TYR A 80 -10.21 -1.01 -4.11
C TYR A 80 -10.01 -1.92 -2.90
N VAL A 81 -10.69 -1.61 -1.81
CA VAL A 81 -10.66 -2.37 -0.56
C VAL A 81 -12.09 -2.56 -0.02
N PRO A 82 -12.36 -3.60 0.79
CA PRO A 82 -13.68 -3.80 1.37
C PRO A 82 -14.13 -2.62 2.23
N THR A 83 -15.43 -2.34 2.22
CA THR A 83 -16.05 -1.29 3.04
C THR A 83 -15.72 -1.47 4.53
N GLY A 84 -15.28 -0.40 5.18
CA GLY A 84 -14.88 -0.38 6.59
C GLY A 84 -13.43 -0.77 6.87
N SER A 85 -12.64 -1.15 5.85
CA SER A 85 -11.23 -1.55 6.00
C SER A 85 -10.35 -0.43 6.54
N ILE A 86 -10.57 0.81 6.07
CA ILE A 86 -9.76 1.97 6.52
C ILE A 86 -9.95 2.20 8.02
N LYS A 87 -11.19 2.18 8.51
CA LYS A 87 -11.48 2.39 9.94
C LYS A 87 -10.93 1.26 10.82
N LYS A 88 -11.07 0.00 10.37
CA LYS A 88 -10.50 -1.15 11.09
C LYS A 88 -8.97 -1.07 11.11
N GLY A 89 -8.36 -0.69 9.99
CA GLY A 89 -6.92 -0.51 9.85
C GLY A 89 -6.40 0.63 10.71
N GLU A 90 -7.14 1.74 10.82
CA GLU A 90 -6.80 2.84 11.71
C GLU A 90 -6.63 2.35 13.16
N ALA A 91 -7.59 1.59 13.67
CA ALA A 91 -7.51 1.04 15.04
C ALA A 91 -6.27 0.16 15.24
N LEU A 92 -5.94 -0.70 14.27
CA LEU A 92 -4.73 -1.54 14.35
C LEU A 92 -3.44 -0.72 14.31
N VAL A 93 -3.37 0.28 13.44
CA VAL A 93 -2.16 1.09 13.23
C VAL A 93 -1.92 2.07 14.38
N THR A 94 -2.99 2.68 14.93
CA THR A 94 -2.86 3.75 15.94
C THR A 94 -2.78 3.24 17.37
N ASN A 95 -3.42 2.12 17.70
CA ASN A 95 -3.44 1.60 19.08
C ASN A 95 -3.17 0.09 19.19
N GLY A 96 -2.88 -0.57 18.06
CA GLY A 96 -2.56 -1.99 18.04
C GLY A 96 -3.75 -2.94 18.23
N ALA A 97 -4.93 -2.44 18.58
CA ALA A 97 -6.17 -3.20 18.80
C ALA A 97 -5.97 -4.49 19.63
N ASN A 98 -5.07 -4.48 20.62
CA ASN A 98 -4.63 -5.62 21.44
C ASN A 98 -4.04 -6.83 20.64
N LYS A 99 -3.70 -6.63 19.39
CA LYS A 99 -3.11 -7.65 18.51
C LYS A 99 -1.67 -7.38 18.12
N THR A 100 -1.32 -6.10 17.97
CA THR A 100 -0.03 -5.67 17.45
C THR A 100 0.49 -4.44 18.19
N THR A 101 1.70 -4.01 17.84
CA THR A 101 2.28 -2.75 18.31
C THR A 101 1.82 -1.61 17.42
N GLN A 102 1.58 -0.45 18.00
CA GLN A 102 1.30 0.80 17.28
C GLN A 102 2.41 1.10 16.26
N CYS A 103 2.04 1.24 14.99
CA CYS A 103 3.03 1.35 13.90
C CYS A 103 3.85 2.65 13.98
N ALA A 104 3.24 3.75 14.44
CA ALA A 104 3.89 5.05 14.56
C ALA A 104 5.10 5.07 15.52
N VAL A 105 5.18 4.14 16.47
CA VAL A 105 6.33 4.03 17.40
C VAL A 105 7.66 3.89 16.66
N CYS A 106 7.65 3.14 15.56
CA CYS A 106 8.85 2.90 14.77
C CYS A 106 8.82 3.61 13.40
N HIS A 107 7.63 3.72 12.79
CA HIS A 107 7.48 4.27 11.44
C HIS A 107 7.21 5.79 11.37
N GLY A 108 7.32 6.48 12.53
CA GLY A 108 7.03 7.92 12.64
C GLY A 108 5.55 8.24 12.79
N ALA A 109 5.24 9.40 13.39
CA ALA A 109 3.86 9.80 13.73
C ALA A 109 2.93 9.82 12.50
N ASP A 110 3.43 10.30 11.37
CA ASP A 110 2.70 10.38 10.11
C ASP A 110 2.94 9.17 9.20
N LEU A 111 3.61 8.12 9.70
CA LEU A 111 3.98 6.91 8.97
C LEU A 111 4.90 7.18 7.76
N GLU A 112 5.64 8.26 7.78
CA GLU A 112 6.58 8.65 6.71
C GLU A 112 7.96 7.99 6.85
N GLY A 113 8.16 7.26 7.94
CA GLY A 113 9.44 6.63 8.29
C GLY A 113 10.22 7.42 9.33
N LEU A 114 11.22 6.79 9.92
CA LEU A 114 12.10 7.41 10.92
C LEU A 114 13.52 6.83 10.77
N GLY A 115 14.46 7.63 10.30
CA GLY A 115 15.82 7.17 10.03
C GLY A 115 15.84 5.97 9.05
N PRO A 116 16.38 4.80 9.42
CA PRO A 116 16.42 3.62 8.56
C PRO A 116 15.07 2.88 8.46
N VAL A 117 14.09 3.23 9.29
CA VAL A 117 12.75 2.59 9.28
C VAL A 117 11.92 3.17 8.14
N PRO A 118 11.39 2.33 7.22
CA PRO A 118 10.73 2.83 6.01
C PRO A 118 9.38 3.50 6.30
N GLY A 119 9.01 4.47 5.47
CA GLY A 119 7.67 5.02 5.45
C GLY A 119 6.64 3.99 4.95
N LEU A 120 5.43 4.08 5.47
CA LEU A 120 4.28 3.24 5.12
C LEU A 120 3.19 4.03 4.40
N ALA A 121 3.07 5.34 4.68
CA ALA A 121 2.04 6.20 4.12
C ALA A 121 2.08 6.22 2.58
N GLY A 122 0.91 6.02 1.95
CA GLY A 122 0.74 6.10 0.50
C GLY A 122 1.39 4.99 -0.32
N ARG A 123 1.87 3.93 0.32
CA ARG A 123 2.39 2.76 -0.41
C ARG A 123 1.27 1.89 -0.92
N SER A 124 1.56 1.15 -2.01
CA SER A 124 0.67 0.12 -2.55
C SER A 124 0.16 -0.81 -1.43
N PRO A 125 -1.16 -0.96 -1.23
CA PRO A 125 -1.67 -1.85 -0.21
C PRO A 125 -1.34 -3.32 -0.50
N SER A 126 -1.31 -3.75 -1.75
CA SER A 126 -0.87 -5.12 -2.10
C SER A 126 0.59 -5.36 -1.72
N TYR A 127 1.45 -4.35 -1.90
CA TYR A 127 2.83 -4.42 -1.42
C TYR A 127 2.89 -4.53 0.10
N VAL A 128 2.13 -3.73 0.84
CA VAL A 128 2.12 -3.74 2.32
C VAL A 128 1.66 -5.09 2.85
N VAL A 129 0.55 -5.65 2.34
CA VAL A 129 0.07 -6.99 2.72
C VAL A 129 1.15 -8.03 2.51
N ARG A 130 1.79 -8.05 1.34
CA ARG A 130 2.86 -9.00 1.04
C ARG A 130 4.02 -8.86 2.04
N GLN A 131 4.44 -7.63 2.37
CA GLN A 131 5.51 -7.44 3.34
C GLN A 131 5.15 -7.94 4.74
N LEU A 132 3.95 -7.66 5.22
CA LEU A 132 3.49 -8.17 6.52
C LEU A 132 3.43 -9.69 6.55
N HIS A 133 2.89 -10.31 5.50
CA HIS A 133 2.83 -11.76 5.35
C HIS A 133 4.23 -12.39 5.27
N ASP A 134 5.12 -11.84 4.46
CA ASP A 134 6.48 -12.38 4.29
C ASP A 134 7.31 -12.26 5.58
N MET A 135 7.10 -11.21 6.38
CA MET A 135 7.70 -11.09 7.71
C MET A 135 7.08 -12.09 8.69
N GLN A 136 5.77 -12.32 8.67
CA GLN A 136 5.08 -13.26 9.54
C GLN A 136 5.52 -14.72 9.27
N THR A 137 5.63 -15.09 8.00
CA THR A 137 6.04 -16.44 7.56
C THR A 137 7.56 -16.65 7.59
N GLY A 138 8.34 -15.59 7.84
CA GLY A 138 9.80 -15.64 7.86
C GLY A 138 10.44 -15.73 6.47
N VAL A 139 9.70 -15.53 5.40
CA VAL A 139 10.24 -15.45 4.02
C VAL A 139 11.09 -14.19 3.89
N ARG A 140 10.61 -13.05 4.39
CA ARG A 140 11.41 -11.83 4.43
C ARG A 140 12.38 -11.87 5.61
N LYS A 141 13.65 -11.97 5.29
CA LYS A 141 14.78 -12.00 6.24
C LYS A 141 15.71 -10.82 5.92
N GLY A 142 15.98 -10.01 6.90
CA GLY A 142 16.93 -8.90 6.79
C GLY A 142 17.24 -8.39 8.19
N THR A 143 18.32 -7.66 8.33
CA THR A 143 18.85 -7.20 9.62
C THR A 143 17.79 -6.57 10.54
N TRP A 144 16.84 -5.82 9.97
CA TRP A 144 15.79 -5.14 10.74
C TRP A 144 14.44 -5.87 10.71
N SER A 145 14.30 -6.94 9.91
CA SER A 145 13.02 -7.68 9.80
C SER A 145 12.64 -8.37 11.10
N ASP A 146 13.62 -8.71 11.94
CA ASP A 146 13.37 -9.37 13.23
C ASP A 146 12.59 -8.50 14.19
N LEU A 147 12.71 -7.19 14.09
CA LEU A 147 11.92 -6.23 14.88
C LEU A 147 10.43 -6.29 14.54
N MET A 148 10.09 -6.67 13.31
CA MET A 148 8.71 -6.78 12.86
C MET A 148 8.05 -8.13 13.23
N LYS A 149 8.83 -9.18 13.58
CA LYS A 149 8.27 -10.49 13.92
C LYS A 149 7.21 -10.44 15.02
N PRO A 150 7.45 -9.81 16.19
CA PRO A 150 6.41 -9.72 17.23
C PRO A 150 5.21 -8.87 16.79
N VAL A 151 5.43 -7.88 15.92
CA VAL A 151 4.39 -6.97 15.40
C VAL A 151 3.39 -7.74 14.52
N VAL A 152 3.88 -8.63 13.65
CA VAL A 152 3.05 -9.38 12.69
C VAL A 152 2.51 -10.70 13.21
N ALA A 153 3.05 -11.22 14.33
CA ALA A 153 2.83 -12.58 14.79
C ALA A 153 1.35 -12.98 14.97
N LYS A 154 0.50 -12.05 15.40
CA LYS A 154 -0.92 -12.30 15.69
C LYS A 154 -1.87 -11.72 14.64
N LEU A 155 -1.34 -11.13 13.58
CA LEU A 155 -2.17 -10.54 12.53
C LEU A 155 -2.81 -11.64 11.67
N THR A 156 -4.11 -11.51 11.44
CA THR A 156 -4.84 -12.31 10.45
C THR A 156 -4.67 -11.70 9.06
N ALA A 157 -5.04 -12.43 8.01
CA ALA A 157 -5.06 -11.88 6.65
C ALA A 157 -5.98 -10.65 6.53
N GLU A 158 -7.12 -10.64 7.23
CA GLU A 158 -8.02 -9.49 7.31
C GLU A 158 -7.35 -8.30 8.01
N ASP A 159 -6.63 -8.53 9.12
CA ASP A 159 -5.89 -7.46 9.80
C ASP A 159 -4.84 -6.84 8.88
N MET A 160 -4.09 -7.65 8.15
CA MET A 160 -3.07 -7.18 7.19
C MET A 160 -3.69 -6.36 6.06
N LEU A 161 -4.85 -6.82 5.52
CA LEU A 161 -5.62 -6.07 4.52
C LEU A 161 -6.06 -4.71 5.07
N ASN A 162 -6.62 -4.67 6.27
CA ASN A 162 -7.10 -3.45 6.91
C ASN A 162 -5.95 -2.47 7.19
N ILE A 163 -4.82 -2.95 7.72
CA ILE A 163 -3.60 -2.14 7.91
C ILE A 163 -3.14 -1.55 6.59
N ALA A 164 -3.09 -2.36 5.54
CA ALA A 164 -2.67 -1.93 4.22
C ALA A 164 -3.61 -0.88 3.62
N ALA A 165 -4.93 -1.06 3.77
CA ALA A 165 -5.94 -0.10 3.34
C ALA A 165 -5.75 1.27 4.03
N TYR A 166 -5.57 1.27 5.34
CA TYR A 166 -5.34 2.50 6.10
C TYR A 166 -4.03 3.18 5.73
N THR A 167 -2.91 2.46 5.72
CA THR A 167 -1.60 3.05 5.41
C THR A 167 -1.54 3.60 3.99
N ALA A 168 -2.15 2.91 3.02
CA ALA A 168 -2.23 3.39 1.64
C ALA A 168 -3.11 4.63 1.50
N SER A 169 -4.16 4.77 2.33
CA SER A 169 -5.04 5.94 2.34
C SER A 169 -4.42 7.19 2.94
N ARG A 170 -3.22 7.07 3.55
CA ARG A 170 -2.50 8.21 4.14
C ARG A 170 -1.63 8.90 3.11
N GLY A 171 -1.53 10.21 3.20
CA GLY A 171 -0.62 11.02 2.41
C GLY A 171 0.48 11.62 3.26
N PRO A 172 1.42 12.39 2.67
CA PRO A 172 2.41 13.14 3.42
C PRO A 172 1.74 14.04 4.46
N GLY A 173 2.38 14.18 5.65
CA GLY A 173 1.83 14.95 6.75
C GLY A 173 0.56 14.35 7.35
N GLY A 174 0.33 13.04 7.17
CA GLY A 174 -0.81 12.36 7.77
C GLY A 174 -2.17 12.66 7.10
N ALA A 175 -2.22 13.38 5.99
CA ALA A 175 -3.46 13.71 5.31
C ALA A 175 -4.21 12.46 4.81
N SER A 176 -5.51 12.36 5.08
CA SER A 176 -6.35 11.27 4.57
C SER A 176 -6.60 11.45 3.06
N ARG A 177 -6.51 10.35 2.30
CA ARG A 177 -6.68 10.27 0.85
C ARG A 177 -7.76 9.29 0.43
N SER A 178 -8.72 9.03 1.28
CA SER A 178 -9.92 8.34 0.85
C SER A 178 -10.73 9.24 -0.09
N ALA A 179 -11.20 8.69 -1.22
CA ALA A 179 -12.15 9.40 -2.07
C ALA A 179 -13.43 9.67 -1.27
N ARG A 180 -13.91 10.91 -1.39
CA ARG A 180 -15.30 11.22 -1.06
C ARG A 180 -16.20 10.64 -2.11
#